data_db86265a000173a5efe7fe4c86b8aa8a
#
_entry.id   db86265a000173a5efe7fe4c86b8aa8a
#
_cell.length_a   1.000
_cell.length_b   1.000
_cell.length_c   1.000
_cell.angle_alpha   90.00
_cell.angle_beta   90.00
_cell.angle_gamma   90.00
#
_symmetry.space_group_name_H-M   'P 1'
#
loop_
_entity.id
_entity.type
_entity.pdbx_description
1 polymer ?
#
loop_
_entity_poly.entity_id
_entity_poly.type
_entity_poly.pdbx_seq_one_letter_code
_entity_poly.pdbx_strand_id
1 'polypeptide(L)'
;MNRFAVLTAEAGVSDGAGLVAWKRLQAWGVQPASPRRLASTAIEIGYSGLLPEGASIRELADGAPLDANFIRETGRAKRLLVADMDSTIIGVECIDELADFAGVKAEVAEITERAMRGELDFEAALIARVGLLAGLPALVLEACFAERVRLNPGAATLVRTLSALGAETALVSGGFTFF
;
A
#
# COMPACT_ATOMS: atom_id res chain seq x y z
N MET A 1 -24.59 3.10 14.32
CA MET A 1 -23.25 3.51 13.87
C MET A 1 -23.06 2.88 12.50
N ASN A 2 -22.99 3.69 11.47
CA ASN A 2 -22.88 3.20 10.08
C ASN A 2 -21.50 2.58 9.85
N ARG A 3 -21.48 1.52 9.08
CA ARG A 3 -20.28 0.81 8.62
C ARG A 3 -20.36 0.63 7.12
N PHE A 4 -19.23 0.38 6.49
CA PHE A 4 -19.13 0.21 5.05
C PHE A 4 -18.30 -1.03 4.74
N ALA A 5 -18.79 -1.82 3.80
CA ALA A 5 -17.98 -2.78 3.07
C ALA A 5 -17.56 -2.12 1.77
N VAL A 6 -16.26 -2.05 1.50
CA VAL A 6 -15.69 -1.44 0.30
C VAL A 6 -14.97 -2.51 -0.48
N LEU A 7 -15.36 -2.69 -1.74
CA LEU A 7 -14.75 -3.62 -2.69
C LEU A 7 -13.91 -2.82 -3.67
N THR A 8 -12.69 -3.25 -3.92
CA THR A 8 -11.78 -2.62 -4.89
C THR A 8 -11.09 -3.66 -5.76
N ALA A 9 -10.83 -3.34 -7.01
CA ALA A 9 -10.03 -4.16 -7.92
C ALA A 9 -9.42 -3.30 -9.01
N GLU A 10 -8.16 -3.56 -9.37
CA GLU A 10 -7.45 -2.85 -10.42
C GLU A 10 -8.17 -2.96 -11.77
N ALA A 11 -8.57 -4.19 -12.14
CA ALA A 11 -9.31 -4.45 -13.38
C ALA A 11 -10.77 -3.98 -13.38
N GLY A 12 -11.24 -3.41 -12.25
CA GLY A 12 -12.61 -2.97 -12.06
C GLY A 12 -13.46 -3.95 -11.24
N VAL A 13 -14.47 -3.40 -10.55
CA VAL A 13 -15.44 -4.17 -9.78
C VAL A 13 -16.75 -4.23 -10.53
N SER A 14 -17.23 -5.43 -10.86
CA SER A 14 -18.51 -5.61 -11.54
C SER A 14 -19.70 -5.35 -10.60
N ASP A 15 -20.85 -4.96 -11.16
CA ASP A 15 -22.09 -4.82 -10.38
C ASP A 15 -22.52 -6.18 -9.77
N GLY A 16 -22.20 -7.28 -10.47
CA GLY A 16 -22.42 -8.63 -9.97
C GLY A 16 -21.66 -8.91 -8.66
N ALA A 17 -20.39 -8.52 -8.59
CA ALA A 17 -19.60 -8.64 -7.35
C ALA A 17 -20.19 -7.81 -6.20
N GLY A 18 -20.63 -6.59 -6.49
CA GLY A 18 -21.36 -5.76 -5.52
C GLY A 18 -22.63 -6.43 -4.99
N LEU A 19 -23.40 -7.07 -5.88
CA LEU A 19 -24.63 -7.79 -5.50
C LEU A 19 -24.33 -9.04 -4.67
N VAL A 20 -23.29 -9.78 -5.01
CA VAL A 20 -22.84 -10.95 -4.22
C VAL A 20 -22.47 -10.53 -2.80
N ALA A 21 -21.64 -9.50 -2.67
CA ALA A 21 -21.25 -8.96 -1.37
C ALA A 21 -22.46 -8.45 -0.56
N TRP A 22 -23.41 -7.80 -1.21
CA TRP A 22 -24.66 -7.34 -0.58
C TRP A 22 -25.49 -8.50 -0.03
N LYS A 23 -25.68 -9.57 -0.83
CA LYS A 23 -26.37 -10.80 -0.37
C LYS A 23 -25.64 -11.48 0.78
N ARG A 24 -24.32 -11.49 0.76
CA ARG A 24 -23.52 -12.05 1.84
C ARG A 24 -23.71 -11.26 3.14
N LEU A 25 -23.70 -9.95 3.08
CA LEU A 25 -24.01 -9.09 4.24
C LEU A 25 -25.39 -9.39 4.81
N GLN A 26 -26.42 -9.54 3.96
CA GLN A 26 -27.75 -9.95 4.41
C GLN A 26 -27.74 -11.31 5.10
N ALA A 27 -27.04 -12.30 4.53
CA ALA A 27 -26.91 -13.64 5.11
C ALA A 27 -26.19 -13.62 6.48
N TRP A 28 -25.33 -12.64 6.72
CA TRP A 28 -24.72 -12.40 8.03
C TRP A 28 -25.62 -11.66 9.02
N GLY A 29 -26.87 -11.38 8.67
CA GLY A 29 -27.87 -10.77 9.55
C GLY A 29 -27.75 -9.27 9.73
N VAL A 30 -26.88 -8.60 8.97
CA VAL A 30 -26.80 -7.11 8.95
C VAL A 30 -27.78 -6.54 7.92
N GLN A 31 -28.06 -5.24 7.99
CA GLN A 31 -28.96 -4.55 7.09
C GLN A 31 -28.14 -3.70 6.09
N PRO A 32 -27.81 -4.25 4.90
CA PRO A 32 -27.06 -3.48 3.90
C PRO A 32 -27.98 -2.55 3.10
N ALA A 33 -27.46 -1.35 2.82
CA ALA A 33 -28.00 -0.45 1.82
C ALA A 33 -27.64 -0.98 0.40
N SER A 34 -28.27 -0.44 -0.62
CA SER A 34 -27.92 -0.75 -2.01
C SER A 34 -26.45 -0.44 -2.29
N PRO A 35 -25.74 -1.30 -3.06
CA PRO A 35 -24.38 -1.03 -3.48
C PRO A 35 -24.27 0.33 -4.20
N ARG A 36 -23.28 1.13 -3.82
CA ARG A 36 -22.97 2.42 -4.43
C ARG A 36 -21.64 2.36 -5.15
N ARG A 37 -21.66 2.65 -6.43
CA ARG A 37 -20.43 2.74 -7.22
C ARG A 37 -19.68 4.03 -6.88
N LEU A 38 -18.42 3.91 -6.49
CA LEU A 38 -17.52 5.04 -6.24
C LEU A 38 -16.67 5.36 -7.47
N ALA A 39 -16.23 4.33 -8.18
CA ALA A 39 -15.44 4.39 -9.41
C ALA A 39 -15.62 3.08 -10.19
N SER A 40 -15.08 2.97 -11.40
CA SER A 40 -15.02 1.68 -12.12
C SER A 40 -14.33 0.59 -11.27
N THR A 41 -13.36 0.98 -10.47
CA THR A 41 -12.52 0.12 -9.62
C THR A 41 -13.03 -0.02 -8.19
N ALA A 42 -14.16 0.60 -7.79
CA ALA A 42 -14.61 0.58 -6.41
C ALA A 42 -16.14 0.62 -6.24
N ILE A 43 -16.65 -0.23 -5.36
CA ILE A 43 -18.05 -0.27 -4.90
C ILE A 43 -18.07 -0.21 -3.38
N GLU A 44 -19.01 0.52 -2.84
CA GLU A 44 -19.26 0.66 -1.40
C GLU A 44 -20.68 0.18 -1.05
N ILE A 45 -20.81 -0.52 0.07
CA ILE A 45 -22.08 -0.97 0.63
C ILE A 45 -22.14 -0.51 2.09
N GLY A 46 -22.98 0.48 2.38
CA GLY A 46 -23.27 0.88 3.75
C GLY A 46 -24.10 -0.21 4.46
N TYR A 47 -23.85 -0.47 5.73
CA TYR A 47 -24.65 -1.41 6.49
C TYR A 47 -24.74 -1.02 7.98
N SER A 48 -25.81 -1.47 8.63
CA SER A 48 -26.02 -1.37 10.08
C SER A 48 -26.05 -2.76 10.71
N GLY A 49 -25.70 -2.83 11.99
CA GLY A 49 -25.59 -4.10 12.74
C GLY A 49 -24.14 -4.51 12.97
N LEU A 50 -23.98 -5.61 13.67
CA LEU A 50 -22.70 -6.23 13.96
C LEU A 50 -22.50 -7.42 13.03
N LEU A 51 -21.33 -7.50 12.43
CA LEU A 51 -20.94 -8.71 11.68
C LEU A 51 -20.81 -9.88 12.66
N PRO A 52 -21.18 -11.10 12.25
CA PRO A 52 -20.99 -12.28 13.07
C PRO A 52 -19.51 -12.54 13.34
N GLU A 53 -19.24 -13.27 14.42
CA GLU A 53 -17.89 -13.77 14.69
C GLU A 53 -17.46 -14.69 13.54
N GLY A 54 -16.27 -14.46 13.00
CA GLY A 54 -15.75 -15.19 11.84
C GLY A 54 -16.12 -14.61 10.47
N ALA A 55 -16.91 -13.53 10.38
CA ALA A 55 -17.14 -12.85 9.10
C ALA A 55 -15.80 -12.39 8.50
N SER A 56 -15.48 -12.89 7.32
CA SER A 56 -14.20 -12.63 6.69
C SER A 56 -14.33 -11.79 5.40
N ILE A 57 -13.32 -10.98 5.16
CA ILE A 57 -13.17 -10.22 3.91
C ILE A 57 -13.14 -11.17 2.71
N ARG A 58 -12.48 -12.33 2.85
CA ARG A 58 -12.38 -13.34 1.79
C ARG A 58 -13.77 -13.89 1.39
N GLU A 59 -14.63 -14.15 2.37
CA GLU A 59 -15.99 -14.60 2.09
C GLU A 59 -16.85 -13.51 1.44
N LEU A 60 -16.61 -12.26 1.79
CA LEU A 60 -17.30 -11.14 1.16
C LEU A 60 -16.95 -11.03 -0.34
N ALA A 61 -15.70 -11.30 -0.69
CA ALA A 61 -15.22 -11.30 -2.07
C ALA A 61 -15.70 -12.52 -2.88
N ASP A 62 -16.15 -13.58 -2.23
CA ASP A 62 -16.66 -14.85 -2.83
C ASP A 62 -15.68 -15.44 -3.86
N GLY A 63 -14.38 -15.38 -3.58
CA GLY A 63 -13.32 -15.87 -4.47
C GLY A 63 -13.03 -15.00 -5.70
N ALA A 64 -13.73 -13.87 -5.87
CA ALA A 64 -13.41 -12.94 -6.94
C ALA A 64 -12.03 -12.27 -6.69
N PRO A 65 -11.27 -11.92 -7.75
CA PRO A 65 -9.97 -11.26 -7.63
C PRO A 65 -10.17 -9.78 -7.29
N LEU A 66 -10.59 -9.50 -6.08
CA LEU A 66 -10.81 -8.16 -5.55
C LEU A 66 -10.43 -8.10 -4.08
N ASP A 67 -10.10 -6.91 -3.63
CA ASP A 67 -9.91 -6.59 -2.23
C ASP A 67 -11.24 -6.13 -1.61
N ALA A 68 -11.44 -6.48 -0.34
CA ALA A 68 -12.56 -6.00 0.43
C ALA A 68 -12.10 -5.46 1.78
N ASN A 69 -12.77 -4.42 2.26
CA ASN A 69 -12.44 -3.81 3.55
C ASN A 69 -13.71 -3.43 4.32
N PHE A 70 -13.70 -3.64 5.64
CA PHE A 70 -14.75 -3.16 6.53
C PHE A 70 -14.30 -1.86 7.20
N ILE A 71 -15.02 -0.77 6.92
CA ILE A 71 -14.67 0.56 7.36
C ILE A 71 -15.76 1.11 8.28
N ARG A 72 -15.38 1.77 9.38
CA ARG A 72 -16.32 2.54 10.21
C ARG A 72 -16.49 3.93 9.63
N GLU A 73 -17.70 4.48 9.75
CA GLU A 73 -17.98 5.85 9.34
C GLU A 73 -17.15 6.86 10.16
N THR A 74 -17.13 6.65 11.48
CA THR A 74 -16.36 7.51 12.38
C THR A 74 -14.86 7.37 12.13
N GLY A 75 -14.20 8.50 11.89
CA GLY A 75 -12.75 8.55 11.59
C GLY A 75 -12.38 8.04 10.19
N ARG A 76 -13.35 7.90 9.29
CA ARG A 76 -13.10 7.50 7.90
C ARG A 76 -12.31 8.55 7.13
N ALA A 77 -12.70 9.82 7.25
CA ALA A 77 -11.92 10.92 6.69
C ALA A 77 -10.66 11.13 7.55
N LYS A 78 -9.50 10.81 6.98
CA LYS A 78 -8.22 10.97 7.66
C LYS A 78 -7.72 12.40 7.51
N ARG A 79 -7.01 12.89 8.52
CA ARG A 79 -6.42 14.23 8.57
C ARG A 79 -4.91 14.20 8.46
N LEU A 80 -4.32 13.03 8.47
CA LEU A 80 -2.89 12.80 8.34
C LEU A 80 -2.66 11.56 7.48
N LEU A 81 -1.80 11.69 6.47
CA LEU A 81 -1.18 10.60 5.74
C LEU A 81 0.30 10.57 6.12
N VAL A 82 0.75 9.46 6.66
CA VAL A 82 2.18 9.16 6.80
C VAL A 82 2.49 7.99 5.89
N ALA A 83 3.43 8.16 5.00
CA ALA A 83 3.83 7.13 4.04
C ALA A 83 5.34 6.92 4.09
N ASP A 84 5.76 5.69 3.93
CA ASP A 84 7.13 5.34 3.62
C ASP A 84 7.42 5.63 2.14
N MET A 85 8.69 5.71 1.78
CA MET A 85 9.14 6.00 0.42
C MET A 85 9.34 4.73 -0.39
N ASP A 86 10.36 3.95 -0.02
CA ASP A 86 10.82 2.79 -0.78
C ASP A 86 9.75 1.69 -0.77
N SER A 87 9.50 1.05 -1.90
CA SER A 87 8.47 0.03 -2.10
C SER A 87 7.04 0.46 -1.67
N THR A 88 6.82 1.75 -1.39
CA THR A 88 5.54 2.31 -0.95
C THR A 88 5.08 3.46 -1.86
N ILE A 89 5.68 4.64 -1.77
CA ILE A 89 5.40 5.76 -2.68
C ILE A 89 6.10 5.56 -4.03
N ILE A 90 7.29 4.98 -4.01
CA ILE A 90 8.02 4.54 -5.20
C ILE A 90 8.06 3.01 -5.27
N GLY A 91 8.24 2.47 -6.49
CA GLY A 91 8.15 1.03 -6.73
C GLY A 91 9.44 0.23 -6.51
N VAL A 92 10.48 0.87 -5.98
CA VAL A 92 11.82 0.27 -5.82
C VAL A 92 12.40 0.52 -4.44
N GLU A 93 13.39 -0.27 -4.07
CA GLU A 93 14.30 -0.03 -2.96
C GLU A 93 15.54 0.71 -3.50
N CYS A 94 15.73 1.97 -3.13
CA CYS A 94 16.81 2.79 -3.70
C CYS A 94 18.20 2.19 -3.45
N ILE A 95 18.42 1.57 -2.30
CA ILE A 95 19.72 0.93 -1.99
C ILE A 95 19.99 -0.27 -2.92
N ASP A 96 18.96 -1.04 -3.27
CA ASP A 96 19.10 -2.20 -4.16
C ASP A 96 19.37 -1.77 -5.60
N GLU A 97 18.74 -0.68 -6.04
CA GLU A 97 19.02 -0.11 -7.36
C GLU A 97 20.43 0.46 -7.45
N LEU A 98 20.92 1.15 -6.42
CA LEU A 98 22.30 1.61 -6.35
C LEU A 98 23.29 0.44 -6.33
N ALA A 99 22.96 -0.65 -5.63
CA ALA A 99 23.76 -1.87 -5.61
C ALA A 99 23.85 -2.53 -7.00
N ASP A 100 22.77 -2.46 -7.79
CA ASP A 100 22.76 -2.92 -9.19
C ASP A 100 23.74 -2.10 -10.03
N PHE A 101 23.72 -0.77 -9.93
CA PHE A 101 24.69 0.11 -10.60
C PHE A 101 26.14 -0.13 -10.15
N ALA A 102 26.35 -0.50 -8.88
CA ALA A 102 27.67 -0.82 -8.33
C ALA A 102 28.13 -2.25 -8.65
N GLY A 103 27.25 -3.11 -9.20
CA GLY A 103 27.54 -4.52 -9.46
C GLY A 103 27.62 -5.40 -8.21
N VAL A 104 27.05 -4.94 -7.08
CA VAL A 104 27.08 -5.62 -5.76
C VAL A 104 25.67 -5.99 -5.26
N LYS A 105 24.70 -6.11 -6.16
CA LYS A 105 23.31 -6.39 -5.79
C LYS A 105 23.14 -7.69 -5.03
N ALA A 106 23.89 -8.73 -5.40
CA ALA A 106 23.79 -10.03 -4.75
C ALA A 106 24.27 -9.98 -3.28
N GLU A 107 25.36 -9.25 -3.03
CA GLU A 107 25.91 -9.07 -1.70
C GLU A 107 24.98 -8.24 -0.80
N VAL A 108 24.36 -7.19 -1.37
CA VAL A 108 23.38 -6.38 -0.65
C VAL A 108 22.13 -7.21 -0.32
N ALA A 109 21.65 -8.03 -1.26
CA ALA A 109 20.51 -8.92 -1.03
C ALA A 109 20.79 -9.94 0.08
N GLU A 110 21.98 -10.52 0.14
CA GLU A 110 22.38 -11.45 1.21
C GLU A 110 22.34 -10.78 2.59
N ILE A 111 22.86 -9.55 2.71
CA ILE A 111 22.81 -8.80 3.98
C ILE A 111 21.37 -8.50 4.38
N THR A 112 20.52 -8.12 3.42
CA THR A 112 19.09 -7.87 3.66
C THR A 112 18.39 -9.12 4.17
N GLU A 113 18.64 -10.27 3.56
CA GLU A 113 18.07 -11.55 3.97
C GLU A 113 18.50 -11.96 5.39
N ARG A 114 19.76 -11.75 5.74
CA ARG A 114 20.28 -11.98 7.11
C ARG A 114 19.60 -11.06 8.13
N ALA A 115 19.39 -9.79 7.78
CA ALA A 115 18.66 -8.86 8.64
C ALA A 115 17.20 -9.30 8.84
N MET A 116 16.52 -9.75 7.78
CA MET A 116 15.15 -10.27 7.88
C MET A 116 15.04 -11.54 8.73
N ARG A 117 16.10 -12.36 8.80
CA ARG A 117 16.17 -13.50 9.72
C ARG A 117 16.53 -13.12 11.16
N GLY A 118 16.77 -11.83 11.43
CA GLY A 118 17.16 -11.34 12.75
C GLY A 118 18.62 -11.61 13.14
N GLU A 119 19.48 -11.96 12.18
CA GLU A 119 20.91 -12.17 12.38
C GLU A 119 21.70 -10.85 12.48
N LEU A 120 21.14 -9.78 11.92
CA LEU A 120 21.67 -8.42 11.97
C LEU A 120 20.55 -7.48 12.41
N ASP A 121 20.89 -6.49 13.22
CA ASP A 121 19.99 -5.37 13.47
C ASP A 121 19.96 -4.39 12.29
N PHE A 122 19.04 -3.44 12.35
CA PHE A 122 18.85 -2.47 11.26
C PHE A 122 20.11 -1.65 11.00
N GLU A 123 20.78 -1.15 12.05
CA GLU A 123 21.96 -0.30 11.93
C GLU A 123 23.14 -1.05 11.32
N ALA A 124 23.45 -2.25 11.83
CA ALA A 124 24.52 -3.07 11.30
C ALA A 124 24.27 -3.46 9.83
N ALA A 125 23.04 -3.82 9.48
CA ALA A 125 22.66 -4.15 8.11
C ALA A 125 22.77 -2.91 7.18
N LEU A 126 22.35 -1.74 7.64
CA LEU A 126 22.45 -0.50 6.87
C LEU A 126 23.92 -0.13 6.61
N ILE A 127 24.75 -0.11 7.66
CA ILE A 127 26.20 0.18 7.56
C ILE A 127 26.87 -0.78 6.57
N ALA A 128 26.59 -2.08 6.68
CA ALA A 128 27.18 -3.08 5.80
C ALA A 128 26.78 -2.87 4.33
N ARG A 129 25.48 -2.63 4.05
CA ARG A 129 24.98 -2.40 2.70
C ARG A 129 25.52 -1.11 2.09
N VAL A 130 25.50 0.00 2.85
CA VAL A 130 26.05 1.29 2.39
C VAL A 130 27.57 1.19 2.18
N GLY A 131 28.28 0.41 3.03
CA GLY A 131 29.71 0.15 2.87
C GLY A 131 30.07 -0.49 1.53
N LEU A 132 29.22 -1.35 0.98
CA LEU A 132 29.39 -1.94 -0.35
C LEU A 132 29.26 -0.92 -1.50
N LEU A 133 28.60 0.21 -1.26
CA LEU A 133 28.46 1.30 -2.24
C LEU A 133 29.63 2.28 -2.19
N ALA A 134 30.62 2.06 -1.33
CA ALA A 134 31.76 2.97 -1.17
C ALA A 134 32.52 3.14 -2.49
N GLY A 135 32.77 4.38 -2.88
CA GLY A 135 33.45 4.72 -4.14
C GLY A 135 32.51 4.85 -5.35
N LEU A 136 31.21 4.59 -5.18
CA LEU A 136 30.23 4.85 -6.25
C LEU A 136 30.19 6.36 -6.55
N PRO A 137 30.38 6.77 -7.82
CA PRO A 137 30.31 8.20 -8.18
C PRO A 137 28.94 8.80 -7.87
N ALA A 138 28.91 10.00 -7.31
CA ALA A 138 27.66 10.69 -6.97
C ALA A 138 26.72 10.87 -8.19
N LEU A 139 27.25 10.94 -9.42
CA LEU A 139 26.48 11.00 -10.66
C LEU A 139 25.55 9.77 -10.82
N VAL A 140 25.91 8.63 -10.23
CA VAL A 140 25.07 7.41 -10.27
C VAL A 140 23.75 7.62 -9.51
N LEU A 141 23.72 8.46 -8.49
CA LEU A 141 22.47 8.80 -7.79
C LEU A 141 21.47 9.46 -8.74
N GLU A 142 21.95 10.41 -9.58
CA GLU A 142 21.14 11.09 -10.59
C GLU A 142 20.64 10.11 -11.66
N ALA A 143 21.52 9.23 -12.14
CA ALA A 143 21.17 8.20 -13.10
C ALA A 143 20.13 7.23 -12.52
N CYS A 144 20.32 6.74 -11.32
CA CYS A 144 19.39 5.88 -10.62
C CYS A 144 18.02 6.55 -10.46
N PHE A 145 17.99 7.79 -10.02
CA PHE A 145 16.74 8.56 -9.91
C PHE A 145 16.03 8.69 -11.27
N ALA A 146 16.76 9.09 -12.29
CA ALA A 146 16.20 9.32 -13.63
C ALA A 146 15.71 8.02 -14.31
N GLU A 147 16.42 6.90 -14.10
CA GLU A 147 16.15 5.66 -14.83
C GLU A 147 15.25 4.69 -14.09
N ARG A 148 15.34 4.63 -12.75
CA ARG A 148 14.74 3.56 -11.94
C ARG A 148 13.63 4.03 -11.01
N VAL A 149 13.71 5.25 -10.47
CA VAL A 149 12.72 5.72 -9.49
C VAL A 149 11.46 6.18 -10.20
N ARG A 150 10.35 5.53 -9.89
CA ARG A 150 9.01 5.86 -10.41
C ARG A 150 8.00 5.77 -9.29
N LEU A 151 7.08 6.73 -9.27
CA LEU A 151 5.95 6.67 -8.36
C LEU A 151 5.09 5.45 -8.64
N ASN A 152 4.67 4.77 -7.60
CA ASN A 152 3.68 3.71 -7.72
C ASN A 152 2.36 4.26 -8.30
N PRO A 153 1.64 3.44 -9.09
CA PRO A 153 0.32 3.82 -9.59
C PRO A 153 -0.60 4.27 -8.45
N GLY A 154 -1.17 5.46 -8.59
CA GLY A 154 -2.07 6.03 -7.59
C GLY A 154 -1.39 6.85 -6.48
N ALA A 155 -0.10 6.75 -6.25
CA ALA A 155 0.60 7.48 -5.18
C ALA A 155 0.39 9.01 -5.27
N ALA A 156 0.64 9.60 -6.45
CA ALA A 156 0.43 11.03 -6.67
C ALA A 156 -1.05 11.43 -6.49
N THR A 157 -1.98 10.59 -6.94
CA THR A 157 -3.42 10.82 -6.79
C THR A 157 -3.82 10.80 -5.32
N LEU A 158 -3.34 9.82 -4.55
CA LEU A 158 -3.59 9.70 -3.12
C LEU A 158 -3.14 10.95 -2.37
N VAL A 159 -1.88 11.35 -2.55
CA VAL A 159 -1.30 12.51 -1.85
C VAL A 159 -2.05 13.79 -2.22
N ARG A 160 -2.25 14.06 -3.52
CA ARG A 160 -2.97 15.27 -3.98
C ARG A 160 -4.40 15.32 -3.47
N THR A 161 -5.11 14.19 -3.48
CA THR A 161 -6.50 14.11 -3.02
C THR A 161 -6.60 14.40 -1.53
N LEU A 162 -5.76 13.78 -0.71
CA LEU A 162 -5.77 14.01 0.73
C LEU A 162 -5.36 15.45 1.08
N SER A 163 -4.34 16.00 0.43
CA SER A 163 -3.96 17.41 0.60
C SER A 163 -5.11 18.35 0.21
N ALA A 164 -5.80 18.10 -0.90
CA ALA A 164 -6.95 18.91 -1.33
C ALA A 164 -8.13 18.81 -0.36
N LEU A 165 -8.27 17.71 0.38
CA LEU A 165 -9.25 17.50 1.43
C LEU A 165 -8.81 18.08 2.79
N GLY A 166 -7.66 18.76 2.86
CA GLY A 166 -7.13 19.40 4.06
C GLY A 166 -6.42 18.45 5.03
N ALA A 167 -6.03 17.27 4.57
CA ALA A 167 -5.16 16.39 5.34
C ALA A 167 -3.70 16.81 5.21
N GLU A 168 -2.95 16.70 6.29
CA GLU A 168 -1.50 16.79 6.26
C GLU A 168 -0.92 15.52 5.63
N THR A 169 0.18 15.67 4.86
CA THR A 169 0.86 14.55 4.25
C THR A 169 2.34 14.58 4.62
N ALA A 170 2.87 13.46 5.06
CA ALA A 170 4.27 13.31 5.45
C ALA A 170 4.87 12.06 4.78
N LEU A 171 6.05 12.22 4.19
CA LEU A 171 6.91 11.13 3.76
C LEU A 171 7.94 10.90 4.85
N VAL A 172 8.02 9.67 5.35
CA VAL A 172 8.97 9.26 6.41
C VAL A 172 9.73 8.06 5.89
N SER A 173 11.03 8.21 5.70
CA SER A 173 11.87 7.16 5.14
C SER A 173 13.18 7.04 5.90
N GLY A 174 13.68 5.82 6.02
CA GLY A 174 15.05 5.52 6.45
C GLY A 174 16.07 5.50 5.30
N GLY A 175 15.63 5.85 4.08
CA GLY A 175 16.45 5.85 2.87
C GLY A 175 17.37 7.06 2.74
N PHE A 176 17.97 7.20 1.56
CA PHE A 176 18.90 8.30 1.27
C PHE A 176 18.14 9.62 1.05
N THR A 177 18.65 10.68 1.63
CA THR A 177 18.06 12.03 1.51
C THR A 177 18.11 12.61 0.09
N PHE A 178 18.86 11.98 -0.81
CA PHE A 178 18.92 12.37 -2.21
C PHE A 178 17.61 12.07 -2.96
N PHE A 179 16.99 10.94 -2.69
CA PHE A 179 15.74 10.51 -3.34
C PHE A 179 14.52 11.12 -2.68
#